data_0294daf3f0475c689c1d321d8ea10c3b
#
_entry.id   0294daf3f0475c689c1d321d8ea10c3b
#
_cell.length_a   1.000
_cell.length_b   1.000
_cell.length_c   1.000
_cell.angle_alpha   90.00
_cell.angle_beta   90.00
_cell.angle_gamma   90.00
#
_symmetry.space_group_name_H-M   'P 1'
#
loop_
_entity.id
_entity.type
_entity.pdbx_description
1 polymer ?
#
loop_
_entity_poly.entity_id
_entity_poly.type
_entity_poly.pdbx_seq_one_letter_code
_entity_poly.pdbx_strand_id
1 'polypeptide(L)' 'MIGLKIIRKKLKLNQQKVALDLNISREALSHYENGKRQPSLQMLVKMSEYFNVSINYLITGEEFKKR' A
#
# COMPACT_ATOMS: atom_id res chain seq x y z
N MET A 1 -3.67 -3.91 -5.70
CA MET A 1 -3.73 -2.57 -5.06
C MET A 1 -2.76 -1.62 -5.77
N ILE A 2 -3.24 -1.05 -6.83
CA ILE A 2 -2.38 -0.20 -7.66
C ILE A 2 -1.87 1.04 -6.92
N GLY A 3 -2.69 1.61 -6.05
CA GLY A 3 -2.29 2.79 -5.30
C GLY A 3 -1.15 2.54 -4.34
N LEU A 4 -1.08 1.33 -3.79
CA LEU A 4 0.02 0.93 -2.93
C LEU A 4 1.37 1.05 -3.67
N LYS A 5 1.41 0.54 -4.89
CA LYS A 5 2.61 0.62 -5.71
C LYS A 5 2.92 2.06 -6.11
N ILE A 6 1.88 2.81 -6.48
CA ILE A 6 2.05 4.20 -6.91
C ILE A 6 2.65 5.05 -5.78
N ILE A 7 2.06 4.98 -4.57
CA ILE A 7 2.55 5.82 -3.48
C ILE A 7 3.96 5.41 -3.04
N ARG A 8 4.24 4.10 -3.05
CA ARG A 8 5.58 3.64 -2.69
C ARG A 8 6.63 4.23 -3.65
N LYS A 9 6.36 4.14 -4.95
CA LYS A 9 7.28 4.67 -5.96
C LYS A 9 7.38 6.19 -5.92
N LYS A 10 6.25 6.86 -5.67
CA LYS A 10 6.23 8.31 -5.55
C LYS A 10 7.12 8.79 -4.43
N LEU A 11 7.17 8.05 -3.33
CA LEU A 11 8.03 8.36 -2.19
C LEU A 11 9.45 7.81 -2.37
N LYS A 12 9.74 7.18 -3.50
CA LYS A 12 11.05 6.63 -3.84
C LYS A 12 11.54 5.58 -2.84
N LEU A 13 10.60 4.77 -2.34
CA LEU A 13 10.88 3.68 -1.42
C LEU A 13 10.93 2.37 -2.18
N ASN A 14 11.89 1.51 -1.85
CA ASN A 14 11.93 0.18 -2.45
C ASN A 14 11.04 -0.78 -1.65
N GLN A 15 10.71 -1.92 -2.26
CA GLN A 15 9.82 -2.90 -1.62
C GLN A 15 10.40 -3.43 -0.31
N GLN A 16 11.70 -3.64 -0.25
CA GLN A 16 12.32 -4.21 0.93
C GLN A 16 12.18 -3.30 2.15
N LYS A 17 12.38 -2.00 1.95
CA LYS A 17 12.24 -1.01 3.01
C LYS A 17 10.81 -0.96 3.54
N VAL A 18 9.84 -0.89 2.63
CA VAL A 18 8.44 -0.81 3.02
C VAL A 18 8.00 -2.09 3.72
N ALA A 19 8.38 -3.24 3.18
CA ALA A 19 8.04 -4.53 3.78
C ALA A 19 8.61 -4.63 5.20
N LEU A 20 9.86 -4.22 5.38
CA LEU A 20 10.49 -4.21 6.70
C LEU A 20 9.71 -3.33 7.67
N ASP A 21 9.35 -2.13 7.25
CA ASP A 21 8.63 -1.18 8.10
C ASP A 21 7.22 -1.66 8.45
N LEU A 22 6.57 -2.38 7.54
CA LEU A 22 5.24 -2.94 7.76
C LEU A 22 5.29 -4.31 8.44
N ASN A 23 6.48 -4.83 8.68
CA ASN A 23 6.69 -6.13 9.31
C ASN A 23 6.05 -7.28 8.51
N ILE A 24 6.23 -7.23 7.20
CA ILE A 24 5.78 -8.29 6.29
C ILE A 24 6.95 -8.69 5.39
N SER A 25 6.81 -9.80 4.68
CA SER A 25 7.83 -10.19 3.72
C SER A 25 7.74 -9.30 2.47
N ARG A 26 8.86 -9.15 1.78
CA ARG A 26 8.89 -8.46 0.50
C ARG A 26 7.95 -9.12 -0.50
N GLU A 27 7.89 -10.45 -0.45
CA GLU A 27 7.03 -11.22 -1.33
C GLU A 27 5.56 -10.92 -1.08
N ALA A 28 5.16 -10.83 0.20
CA ALA A 28 3.80 -10.45 0.56
C ALA A 28 3.46 -9.07 0.02
N LEU A 29 4.35 -8.10 0.19
CA LEU A 29 4.14 -6.76 -0.33
C LEU A 29 3.96 -6.78 -1.85
N SER A 30 4.80 -7.53 -2.55
CA SER A 30 4.71 -7.66 -4.00
C SER A 30 3.35 -8.22 -4.42
N HIS A 31 2.87 -9.24 -3.71
CA HIS A 31 1.55 -9.83 -3.99
C HIS A 31 0.43 -8.82 -3.78
N TYR A 32 0.52 -8.01 -2.74
CA TYR A 32 -0.46 -6.95 -2.50
C TYR A 32 -0.43 -5.91 -3.62
N GLU A 33 0.74 -5.49 -4.04
CA GLU A 33 0.88 -4.50 -5.11
C GLU A 33 0.33 -5.01 -6.43
N ASN A 34 0.50 -6.28 -6.71
CA ASN A 34 0.10 -6.89 -7.98
C ASN A 34 -1.30 -7.51 -7.96
N GLY A 35 -2.02 -7.40 -6.84
CA GLY A 35 -3.37 -7.90 -6.75
C GLY A 35 -3.49 -9.41 -6.60
N LYS A 36 -2.39 -10.11 -6.33
CA LYS A 36 -2.42 -11.55 -6.14
C LYS A 36 -2.95 -11.95 -4.77
N ARG A 37 -2.87 -11.06 -3.80
CA ARG A 37 -3.38 -11.24 -2.45
C ARG A 37 -3.92 -9.93 -1.96
N GLN A 38 -4.90 -10.00 -1.06
CA GLN A 38 -5.44 -8.81 -0.41
C GLN A 38 -5.02 -8.80 1.04
N PRO A 39 -4.56 -7.65 1.54
CA PRO A 39 -4.21 -7.54 2.95
C PRO A 39 -5.47 -7.55 3.82
N SER A 40 -5.28 -7.89 5.10
CA SER A 40 -6.36 -7.79 6.08
C SER A 40 -6.75 -6.32 6.28
N LEU A 41 -7.92 -6.09 6.90
CA LEU A 41 -8.33 -4.74 7.24
C LEU A 41 -7.30 -4.05 8.12
N GLN A 42 -6.75 -4.78 9.10
CA GLN A 42 -5.73 -4.23 9.97
C GLN A 42 -4.49 -3.79 9.19
N MET A 43 -4.09 -4.58 8.22
CA MET A 43 -2.94 -4.22 7.39
C MET A 43 -3.26 -3.03 6.49
N LEU A 44 -4.48 -2.93 5.97
CA LEU A 44 -4.90 -1.77 5.18
C LEU A 44 -4.81 -0.48 6.00
N VAL A 45 -5.27 -0.52 7.24
CA VAL A 45 -5.18 0.63 8.14
C VAL A 45 -3.72 0.99 8.39
N LYS A 46 -2.89 -0.02 8.64
CA LYS A 46 -1.47 0.18 8.89
C LYS A 46 -0.78 0.81 7.68
N MET A 47 -1.10 0.34 6.47
CA MET A 47 -0.55 0.90 5.24
C MET A 47 -1.01 2.34 5.02
N SER A 48 -2.28 2.60 5.27
CA SER A 48 -2.86 3.94 5.14
C SER A 48 -2.12 4.93 6.06
N GLU A 49 -1.88 4.53 7.29
CA GLU A 49 -1.15 5.37 8.24
C GLU A 49 0.32 5.53 7.84
N TYR A 50 0.93 4.45 7.41
CA TYR A 50 2.34 4.47 7.01
C TYR A 50 2.60 5.45 5.87
N PHE A 51 1.75 5.40 4.86
CA PHE A 51 1.89 6.25 3.68
C PHE A 51 1.14 7.58 3.78
N ASN A 52 0.34 7.75 4.83
CA ASN A 52 -0.49 8.95 5.02
C ASN A 52 -1.42 9.19 3.82
N VAL A 53 -2.08 8.14 3.38
CA VAL A 53 -3.07 8.19 2.29
C VAL A 53 -4.29 7.41 2.72
N SER A 54 -5.43 7.64 2.04
CA SER A 54 -6.65 6.90 2.33
C SER A 54 -6.55 5.45 1.87
N ILE A 55 -7.35 4.58 2.47
CA ILE A 55 -7.47 3.19 2.02
C ILE A 55 -7.96 3.18 0.57
N ASN A 56 -8.89 4.08 0.23
CA ASN A 56 -9.36 4.22 -1.14
C ASN A 56 -8.20 4.45 -2.10
N TYR A 57 -7.28 5.35 -1.74
CA TYR A 57 -6.10 5.59 -2.57
C TYR A 57 -5.25 4.34 -2.74
N LEU A 58 -5.04 3.59 -1.66
CA LEU A 58 -4.23 2.37 -1.73
C LEU A 58 -4.80 1.38 -2.75
N ILE A 59 -6.11 1.30 -2.84
CA ILE A 59 -6.79 0.34 -3.71
C ILE A 59 -6.85 0.85 -5.15
N THR A 60 -7.24 2.10 -5.34
CA THR A 60 -7.56 2.63 -6.68
C THR A 60 -6.47 3.51 -7.28
N GLY A 61 -5.58 4.06 -6.45
CA GLY A 61 -4.61 5.04 -6.89
C GLY A 61 -5.18 6.45 -7.00
N GLU A 62 -6.40 6.65 -6.54
CA GLU A 62 -7.07 7.95 -6.62
C GLU A 62 -7.68 8.29 -5.27
N GLU A 63 -7.60 9.58 -4.90
CA GLU A 63 -8.27 10.05 -3.71
C GLU A 63 -9.76 10.13 -3.94
N PHE A 64 -10.52 9.86 -2.87
CA PHE A 64 -11.96 10.01 -2.92
C PHE A 64 -12.32 11.49 -3.09
N LYS A 65 -13.08 11.80 -4.15
CA LYS A 65 -13.48 13.18 -4.41
C LYS A 65 -14.81 13.46 -3.73
N LYS A 66 -14.80 14.42 -2.83
CA LYS A 66 -16.02 14.94 -2.24
C LYS A 66 -16.74 15.82 -3.24
N ARG A 67 -18.04 15.67 -3.30
CA ARG A 67 -18.84 16.57 -4.11
C ARG A 67 -19.08 17.87 -3.36
#